data_431b90ac731e7b04d2c1533bb33b50c1
#
_entry.id   431b90ac731e7b04d2c1533bb33b50c1
#
_cell.length_a   1.000
_cell.length_b   1.000
_cell.length_c   1.000
_cell.angle_alpha   90.00
_cell.angle_beta   90.00
_cell.angle_gamma   90.00
#
_symmetry.space_group_name_H-M   'P 1'
#
loop_
_entity.id
_entity.type
_entity.pdbx_description
1 polymer ?
#
loop_
_entity_poly.entity_id
_entity_poly.type
_entity_poly.pdbx_seq_one_letter_code
_entity_poly.pdbx_strand_id
1 'polypeptide(L)'
;MMSHYHKHNPLMQIVWEPYTHTLGSLPAYCTAGQHIWRAEVPLIFFWIVEWHHPERVLRQFGMKQPIPSVVDTSTTLHKISLQGKWEKNWEVEHDPFIRQWANRVNVVRGLSLLDGDDTYLVKYMMWYNHNTRRYITPESAYWELMVRQQFLFYG
;
A
#
# COMPACT_ATOMS: atom_id res chain seq x y z
N MET A 1 11.98 8.12 -32.57
CA MET A 1 11.48 9.50 -32.45
C MET A 1 10.16 9.48 -31.69
N MET A 2 10.21 9.23 -30.38
CA MET A 2 9.07 9.28 -29.48
C MET A 2 9.54 9.81 -28.12
N SER A 3 9.84 11.09 -28.13
CA SER A 3 10.20 11.84 -26.93
C SER A 3 9.24 13.01 -26.87
N HIS A 4 8.13 12.92 -26.13
CA HIS A 4 7.35 14.08 -25.68
C HIS A 4 6.08 13.68 -24.92
N TYR A 5 6.23 12.94 -23.81
CA TYR A 5 5.11 12.85 -22.84
C TYR A 5 5.55 13.10 -21.39
N HIS A 6 6.50 14.00 -21.22
CA HIS A 6 6.79 14.56 -19.89
C HIS A 6 6.60 16.08 -19.91
N LYS A 7 5.39 16.54 -20.24
CA LYS A 7 4.96 17.85 -19.76
C LYS A 7 4.66 17.69 -18.26
N HIS A 8 5.70 17.83 -17.45
CA HIS A 8 5.56 18.03 -16.03
C HIS A 8 4.69 19.26 -15.79
N ASN A 9 3.45 19.02 -15.35
CA ASN A 9 2.71 20.09 -14.72
C ASN A 9 3.26 20.24 -13.31
N PRO A 10 4.06 21.28 -13.01
CA PRO A 10 4.71 21.42 -11.70
C PRO A 10 3.72 21.56 -10.54
N LEU A 11 2.44 21.83 -10.84
CA LEU A 11 1.39 22.02 -9.84
C LEU A 11 0.77 20.70 -9.32
N MET A 12 1.14 19.55 -9.90
CA MET A 12 0.55 18.25 -9.50
C MET A 12 1.60 17.15 -9.26
N GLN A 13 2.85 17.50 -9.03
CA GLN A 13 3.86 16.51 -8.71
C GLN A 13 3.70 16.07 -7.25
N ILE A 14 3.27 14.82 -7.06
CA ILE A 14 3.23 14.20 -5.72
C ILE A 14 4.66 13.83 -5.33
N VAL A 15 5.13 14.39 -4.22
CA VAL A 15 6.38 13.98 -3.58
C VAL A 15 6.06 12.79 -2.69
N TRP A 16 6.46 11.60 -3.12
CA TRP A 16 6.15 10.36 -2.40
C TRP A 16 6.99 10.17 -1.12
N GLU A 17 8.19 10.72 -1.11
CA GLU A 17 9.13 10.63 0.01
C GLU A 17 9.52 12.04 0.50
N PRO A 18 8.56 12.82 1.06
CA PRO A 18 8.80 14.23 1.39
C PRO A 18 9.84 14.44 2.49
N TYR A 19 10.12 13.42 3.29
CA TYR A 19 11.02 13.50 4.45
C TYR A 19 12.39 12.86 4.23
N THR A 20 12.70 12.36 3.03
CA THR A 20 13.98 11.67 2.75
C THR A 20 15.20 12.49 3.16
N HIS A 21 15.18 13.80 2.91
CA HIS A 21 16.29 14.71 3.25
C HIS A 21 16.42 14.97 4.77
N THR A 22 15.38 14.71 5.56
CA THR A 22 15.40 14.92 7.02
C THR A 22 15.71 13.64 7.81
N LEU A 23 15.63 12.46 7.18
CA LEU A 23 15.84 11.18 7.86
C LEU A 23 17.22 11.09 8.52
N GLY A 24 18.27 11.64 7.87
CA GLY A 24 19.63 11.64 8.40
C GLY A 24 19.83 12.53 9.64
N SER A 25 18.91 13.47 9.91
CA SER A 25 18.95 14.34 11.09
C SER A 25 18.18 13.77 12.29
N LEU A 26 17.47 12.68 12.08
CA LEU A 26 16.69 12.04 13.16
C LEU A 26 17.62 11.23 14.08
N PRO A 27 17.26 11.14 15.39
CA PRO A 27 17.91 10.21 16.30
C PRO A 27 17.86 8.77 15.79
N ALA A 28 18.92 7.99 16.05
CA ALA A 28 19.07 6.62 15.54
C ALA A 28 17.88 5.70 15.90
N TYR A 29 17.22 5.91 17.03
CA TYR A 29 16.06 5.13 17.42
C TYR A 29 14.82 5.37 16.53
N CYS A 30 14.74 6.52 15.85
CA CYS A 30 13.66 6.81 14.91
C CYS A 30 13.79 6.01 13.61
N THR A 31 15.02 5.66 13.23
CA THR A 31 15.32 4.94 11.99
C THR A 31 15.73 3.49 12.24
N ALA A 32 15.82 3.10 13.52
CA ALA A 32 16.07 1.71 13.89
C ALA A 32 14.96 0.80 13.33
N GLY A 33 15.35 -0.30 12.71
CA GLY A 33 14.38 -1.23 12.15
C GLY A 33 13.79 -0.86 10.79
N GLN A 34 14.30 0.15 10.08
CA GLN A 34 13.84 0.50 8.72
C GLN A 34 13.74 -0.71 7.78
N HIS A 35 14.62 -1.69 7.95
CA HIS A 35 14.65 -2.89 7.14
C HIS A 35 13.36 -3.74 7.23
N ILE A 36 12.59 -3.58 8.32
CA ILE A 36 11.31 -4.30 8.51
C ILE A 36 10.07 -3.44 8.29
N TRP A 37 10.19 -2.13 8.01
CA TRP A 37 9.02 -1.27 7.80
C TRP A 37 8.14 -1.75 6.64
N ARG A 38 8.70 -2.51 5.71
CA ARG A 38 8.00 -3.08 4.56
C ARG A 38 7.68 -4.57 4.73
N ALA A 39 7.73 -5.09 5.95
CA ALA A 39 7.36 -6.47 6.22
C ALA A 39 5.83 -6.63 6.15
N GLU A 40 5.36 -7.60 5.37
CA GLU A 40 3.95 -7.97 5.31
C GLU A 40 3.66 -8.98 6.42
N VAL A 41 3.12 -8.49 7.52
CA VAL A 41 2.99 -9.26 8.76
C VAL A 41 1.68 -8.96 9.48
N PRO A 42 1.17 -9.90 10.30
CA PRO A 42 0.06 -9.61 11.20
C PRO A 42 0.52 -8.71 12.34
N LEU A 43 -0.28 -7.70 12.66
CA LEU A 43 -0.16 -6.86 13.85
C LEU A 43 -1.18 -7.35 14.86
N ILE A 44 -0.70 -7.73 16.05
CA ILE A 44 -1.52 -8.33 17.10
C ILE A 44 -1.72 -7.32 18.20
N PHE A 45 -2.98 -7.03 18.52
CA PHE A 45 -3.36 -6.18 19.64
C PHE A 45 -4.41 -6.89 20.49
N PHE A 46 -4.01 -7.49 21.60
CA PHE A 46 -4.82 -8.35 22.45
C PHE A 46 -5.49 -9.48 21.64
N TRP A 47 -6.78 -9.35 21.39
CA TRP A 47 -7.61 -10.32 20.64
C TRP A 47 -7.81 -9.96 19.16
N ILE A 48 -7.33 -8.80 18.73
CA ILE A 48 -7.46 -8.32 17.37
C ILE A 48 -6.19 -8.64 16.59
N VAL A 49 -6.36 -9.08 15.36
CA VAL A 49 -5.27 -9.27 14.40
C VAL A 49 -5.60 -8.47 13.15
N GLU A 50 -4.67 -7.60 12.75
CA GLU A 50 -4.75 -6.81 11.53
C GLU A 50 -3.49 -7.03 10.69
N TRP A 51 -3.63 -7.05 9.38
CA TRP A 51 -2.48 -7.20 8.51
C TRP A 51 -1.85 -5.85 8.18
N HIS A 52 -0.54 -5.76 8.34
CA HIS A 52 0.26 -4.68 7.80
C HIS A 52 0.53 -4.93 6.32
N HIS A 53 0.03 -4.05 5.45
CA HIS A 53 0.07 -4.15 4.00
C HIS A 53 0.95 -3.08 3.36
N PRO A 54 2.28 -3.12 3.52
CA PRO A 54 3.20 -2.12 2.96
C PRO A 54 3.23 -2.14 1.42
N GLU A 55 2.88 -3.27 0.80
CA GLU A 55 2.83 -3.42 -0.66
C GLU A 55 1.81 -2.49 -1.33
N ARG A 56 0.88 -1.92 -0.56
CA ARG A 56 -0.10 -0.93 -1.06
C ARG A 56 0.46 0.47 -1.20
N VAL A 57 1.56 0.76 -0.50
CA VAL A 57 2.14 2.11 -0.39
C VAL A 57 3.65 2.13 -0.65
N LEU A 58 4.15 1.20 -1.45
CA LEU A 58 5.59 1.03 -1.70
C LEU A 58 6.26 2.29 -2.25
N ARG A 59 5.55 3.16 -2.96
CA ARG A 59 6.08 4.46 -3.41
C ARG A 59 6.54 5.35 -2.25
N GLN A 60 5.90 5.26 -1.09
CA GLN A 60 6.30 6.01 0.11
C GLN A 60 7.64 5.53 0.68
N PHE A 61 8.12 4.38 0.21
CA PHE A 61 9.43 3.82 0.54
C PHE A 61 10.42 3.88 -0.62
N GLY A 62 10.17 4.71 -1.65
CA GLY A 62 11.02 4.80 -2.83
C GLY A 62 11.06 3.52 -3.68
N MET A 63 10.01 2.71 -3.64
CA MET A 63 9.95 1.43 -4.34
C MET A 63 8.95 1.46 -5.49
N LYS A 64 9.09 0.53 -6.43
CA LYS A 64 8.08 0.29 -7.47
C LYS A 64 6.76 -0.15 -6.83
N GLN A 65 5.66 0.36 -7.36
CA GLN A 65 4.31 0.02 -6.90
C GLN A 65 3.70 -1.04 -7.82
N PRO A 66 3.71 -2.32 -7.44
CA PRO A 66 2.97 -3.35 -8.14
C PRO A 66 1.47 -3.25 -7.85
N ILE A 67 0.68 -3.98 -8.61
CA ILE A 67 -0.72 -4.21 -8.25
C ILE A 67 -0.73 -4.95 -6.91
N PRO A 68 -1.41 -4.40 -5.88
CA PRO A 68 -1.48 -5.06 -4.57
C PRO A 68 -2.15 -6.44 -4.66
N SER A 69 -1.70 -7.36 -3.84
CA SER A 69 -2.37 -8.65 -3.68
C SER A 69 -3.76 -8.48 -3.08
N VAL A 70 -4.63 -9.45 -3.33
CA VAL A 70 -5.95 -9.49 -2.67
C VAL A 70 -5.72 -9.71 -1.17
N VAL A 71 -6.31 -8.83 -0.36
CA VAL A 71 -6.18 -8.86 1.09
C VAL A 71 -7.30 -9.71 1.67
N ASP A 72 -6.95 -10.52 2.66
CA ASP A 72 -7.95 -11.11 3.54
C ASP A 72 -8.57 -10.02 4.42
N THR A 73 -9.78 -9.62 4.08
CA THR A 73 -10.57 -8.67 4.84
C THR A 73 -11.57 -9.38 5.75
N SER A 74 -11.26 -10.62 6.12
CA SER A 74 -12.13 -11.41 7.01
C SER A 74 -12.44 -10.65 8.29
N THR A 75 -13.72 -10.44 8.52
CA THR A 75 -14.21 -9.78 9.74
C THR A 75 -13.94 -10.63 10.99
N THR A 76 -13.54 -11.89 10.83
CA THR A 76 -13.24 -12.79 11.96
C THR A 76 -11.98 -12.40 12.72
N LEU A 77 -11.05 -11.68 12.07
CA LEU A 77 -9.78 -11.29 12.69
C LEU A 77 -9.91 -10.07 13.61
N HIS A 78 -10.80 -9.13 13.30
CA HIS A 78 -10.93 -7.89 14.08
C HIS A 78 -12.30 -7.67 14.72
N LYS A 79 -13.31 -8.48 14.40
CA LYS A 79 -14.63 -8.41 15.02
C LYS A 79 -14.89 -9.60 15.95
N ILE A 80 -13.94 -9.86 16.84
CA ILE A 80 -14.07 -10.96 17.80
C ILE A 80 -14.93 -10.49 18.99
N SER A 81 -16.06 -11.15 19.21
CA SER A 81 -16.80 -10.97 20.45
C SER A 81 -16.02 -11.55 21.63
N LEU A 82 -15.87 -10.77 22.68
CA LEU A 82 -15.24 -11.21 23.93
C LEU A 82 -16.21 -11.91 24.89
N GLN A 83 -17.48 -11.92 24.57
CA GLN A 83 -18.50 -12.54 25.42
C GLN A 83 -18.17 -14.02 25.66
N GLY A 84 -18.01 -14.40 26.91
CA GLY A 84 -17.67 -15.77 27.33
C GLY A 84 -16.25 -16.22 27.03
N LYS A 85 -15.33 -15.29 26.67
CA LYS A 85 -13.94 -15.60 26.30
C LYS A 85 -12.88 -14.99 27.22
N TRP A 86 -13.26 -14.60 28.42
CA TRP A 86 -12.37 -13.93 29.39
C TRP A 86 -11.23 -14.84 29.92
N GLU A 87 -11.41 -16.18 29.88
CA GLU A 87 -10.37 -17.17 30.24
C GLU A 87 -9.51 -17.64 29.06
N LYS A 88 -9.73 -17.09 27.85
CA LYS A 88 -9.04 -17.55 26.64
C LYS A 88 -7.56 -17.18 26.69
N ASN A 89 -6.70 -18.16 26.48
CA ASN A 89 -5.26 -17.91 26.31
C ASN A 89 -5.01 -17.38 24.88
N TRP A 90 -4.86 -16.07 24.76
CA TRP A 90 -4.64 -15.40 23.46
C TRP A 90 -3.27 -15.71 22.86
N GLU A 91 -2.27 -16.05 23.64
CA GLU A 91 -0.97 -16.47 23.12
C GLU A 91 -1.09 -17.76 22.31
N VAL A 92 -1.83 -18.74 22.83
CA VAL A 92 -2.10 -20.00 22.12
C VAL A 92 -2.97 -19.77 20.88
N GLU A 93 -4.00 -18.92 21.01
CA GLU A 93 -4.90 -18.63 19.89
C GLU A 93 -4.19 -17.92 18.75
N HIS A 94 -3.26 -17.01 19.07
CA HIS A 94 -2.53 -16.22 18.11
C HIS A 94 -1.17 -16.80 17.72
N ASP A 95 -0.81 -17.99 18.20
CA ASP A 95 0.48 -18.63 17.89
C ASP A 95 0.83 -18.61 16.37
N PRO A 96 -0.10 -18.91 15.45
CA PRO A 96 0.19 -18.84 14.03
C PRO A 96 0.62 -17.43 13.56
N PHE A 97 0.00 -16.38 14.09
CA PHE A 97 0.30 -14.98 13.76
C PHE A 97 1.60 -14.53 14.46
N ILE A 98 1.85 -14.97 15.67
CA ILE A 98 3.10 -14.69 16.40
C ILE A 98 4.29 -15.27 15.65
N ARG A 99 4.19 -16.48 15.12
CA ARG A 99 5.25 -17.09 14.28
C ARG A 99 5.48 -16.33 13.00
N GLN A 100 4.43 -15.84 12.35
CA GLN A 100 4.56 -15.00 11.15
C GLN A 100 5.24 -13.67 11.49
N TRP A 101 4.88 -13.03 12.59
CA TRP A 101 5.57 -11.85 13.07
C TRP A 101 7.06 -12.13 13.40
N ALA A 102 7.37 -13.25 14.02
CA ALA A 102 8.76 -13.65 14.28
C ALA A 102 9.60 -13.76 12.99
N ASN A 103 8.96 -14.17 11.89
CA ASN A 103 9.58 -14.29 10.56
C ASN A 103 9.62 -12.98 9.74
N ARG A 104 9.31 -11.83 10.33
CA ARG A 104 9.14 -10.54 9.63
C ARG A 104 10.30 -10.11 8.75
N VAL A 105 11.52 -10.48 9.10
CA VAL A 105 12.73 -10.12 8.32
C VAL A 105 12.75 -10.80 6.94
N ASN A 106 12.07 -11.93 6.78
CA ASN A 106 12.06 -12.72 5.56
C ASN A 106 10.87 -12.38 4.63
N VAL A 107 9.94 -11.53 5.09
CA VAL A 107 8.72 -11.15 4.33
C VAL A 107 8.68 -9.67 3.99
N VAL A 108 9.84 -9.05 3.88
CA VAL A 108 9.98 -7.64 3.50
C VAL A 108 9.65 -7.49 2.02
N ARG A 109 8.70 -6.59 1.70
CA ARG A 109 8.24 -6.34 0.33
C ARG A 109 8.98 -5.18 -0.32
N GLY A 110 9.06 -5.20 -1.64
CA GLY A 110 9.52 -4.12 -2.48
C GLY A 110 10.49 -4.56 -3.56
N LEU A 111 10.38 -3.90 -4.71
CA LEU A 111 11.31 -4.00 -5.82
C LEU A 111 11.99 -2.65 -5.99
N SER A 112 13.31 -2.65 -6.19
CA SER A 112 14.08 -1.43 -6.40
C SER A 112 13.58 -0.65 -7.62
N LEU A 113 13.64 0.68 -7.55
CA LEU A 113 13.39 1.57 -8.69
C LEU A 113 14.46 1.45 -9.78
N LEU A 114 15.63 0.89 -9.47
CA LEU A 114 16.80 0.87 -10.34
C LEU A 114 16.65 -0.05 -11.57
N ASP A 115 15.69 -0.96 -11.58
CA ASP A 115 15.41 -1.77 -12.79
C ASP A 115 14.53 -0.94 -13.72
N GLY A 116 15.08 -0.45 -14.82
CA GLY A 116 14.48 0.48 -15.78
C GLY A 116 13.21 0.04 -16.52
N ASP A 117 12.44 -0.88 -15.96
CA ASP A 117 11.18 -1.36 -16.55
C ASP A 117 9.98 -0.54 -16.04
N ASP A 118 9.52 0.40 -16.88
CA ASP A 118 8.34 1.23 -16.59
C ASP A 118 6.99 0.50 -16.84
N THR A 119 7.01 -0.74 -17.29
CA THR A 119 5.79 -1.53 -17.55
C THR A 119 4.96 -1.73 -16.27
N TYR A 120 5.61 -1.76 -15.11
CA TYR A 120 4.95 -1.80 -13.81
C TYR A 120 4.02 -0.61 -13.58
N LEU A 121 4.48 0.59 -13.92
CA LEU A 121 3.72 1.81 -13.73
C LEU A 121 2.46 1.80 -14.59
N VAL A 122 2.58 1.40 -15.85
CA VAL A 122 1.45 1.32 -16.78
C VAL A 122 0.40 0.33 -16.28
N LYS A 123 0.81 -0.90 -15.92
CA LYS A 123 -0.09 -1.93 -15.39
C LYS A 123 -0.78 -1.47 -14.10
N TYR A 124 -0.01 -0.88 -13.18
CA TYR A 124 -0.55 -0.37 -11.93
C TYR A 124 -1.57 0.75 -12.18
N MET A 125 -1.28 1.71 -13.07
CA MET A 125 -2.17 2.82 -13.36
C MET A 125 -3.47 2.36 -14.04
N MET A 126 -3.39 1.36 -14.92
CA MET A 126 -4.60 0.75 -15.49
C MET A 126 -5.48 0.12 -14.41
N TRP A 127 -4.87 -0.68 -13.55
CA TRP A 127 -5.56 -1.30 -12.41
C TRP A 127 -6.13 -0.24 -11.45
N TYR A 128 -5.34 0.77 -11.10
CA TYR A 128 -5.72 1.84 -10.20
C TYR A 128 -6.94 2.61 -10.74
N ASN A 129 -6.91 3.02 -12.00
CA ASN A 129 -8.01 3.75 -12.62
C ASN A 129 -9.30 2.91 -12.72
N HIS A 130 -9.17 1.59 -12.83
CA HIS A 130 -10.33 0.69 -12.86
C HIS A 130 -10.94 0.49 -11.46
N ASN A 131 -10.11 0.43 -10.42
CA ASN A 131 -10.53 0.08 -9.06
C ASN A 131 -10.75 1.28 -8.14
N THR A 132 -10.37 2.48 -8.56
CA THR A 132 -10.48 3.69 -7.73
C THR A 132 -11.23 4.80 -8.43
N ARG A 133 -11.82 5.70 -7.65
CA ARG A 133 -12.41 6.93 -8.17
C ARG A 133 -11.37 8.04 -8.08
N ARG A 134 -11.07 8.65 -9.23
CA ARG A 134 -10.12 9.77 -9.31
C ARG A 134 -10.65 11.04 -8.65
N TYR A 135 -11.97 11.19 -8.65
CA TYR A 135 -12.66 12.35 -8.09
C TYR A 135 -13.84 11.90 -7.24
N ILE A 136 -14.08 12.59 -6.13
CA ILE A 136 -15.31 12.47 -5.36
C ILE A 136 -16.31 13.43 -6.00
N THR A 137 -17.08 12.93 -6.96
CA THR A 137 -18.11 13.71 -7.67
C THR A 137 -19.47 13.05 -7.47
N PRO A 138 -20.57 13.83 -7.52
CA PRO A 138 -21.91 13.26 -7.62
C PRO A 138 -22.00 12.25 -8.78
N GLU A 139 -22.80 11.23 -8.63
CA GLU A 139 -22.89 10.12 -9.59
C GLU A 139 -23.25 10.60 -11.02
N SER A 140 -24.08 11.64 -11.15
CA SER A 140 -24.42 12.28 -12.43
C SER A 140 -23.22 12.89 -13.16
N ALA A 141 -22.30 13.52 -12.42
CA ALA A 141 -21.11 14.13 -13.00
C ALA A 141 -20.03 13.09 -13.35
N TYR A 142 -20.06 11.92 -12.72
CA TYR A 142 -19.13 10.83 -13.00
C TYR A 142 -19.31 10.27 -14.42
N TRP A 143 -20.54 10.06 -14.85
CA TRP A 143 -20.86 9.55 -16.20
C TRP A 143 -20.43 10.53 -17.29
N GLU A 144 -20.62 11.82 -17.10
CA GLU A 144 -20.17 12.85 -18.06
C GLU A 144 -18.65 12.86 -18.22
N LEU A 145 -17.90 12.68 -17.12
CA LEU A 145 -16.44 12.59 -17.15
C LEU A 145 -15.95 11.31 -17.85
N MET A 146 -16.60 10.18 -17.63
CA MET A 146 -16.25 8.91 -18.27
C MET A 146 -16.50 8.96 -19.78
N VAL A 147 -17.63 9.52 -20.20
CA VAL A 147 -17.96 9.68 -21.61
C VAL A 147 -16.94 10.60 -22.31
N ARG A 148 -16.56 11.72 -21.70
CA ARG A 148 -15.52 12.62 -22.25
C ARG A 148 -14.16 11.95 -22.38
N GLN A 149 -13.76 11.09 -21.46
CA GLN A 149 -12.49 10.36 -21.56
C GLN A 149 -12.51 9.33 -22.69
N GLN A 150 -13.62 8.65 -22.93
CA GLN A 150 -13.71 7.71 -24.05
C GLN A 150 -13.52 8.39 -25.41
N PHE A 151 -14.08 9.59 -25.60
CA PHE A 151 -13.91 10.35 -26.85
C PHE A 151 -12.49 10.87 -27.08
N LEU A 152 -11.68 11.04 -26.02
CA LEU A 152 -10.28 11.48 -26.14
C LEU A 152 -9.29 10.35 -26.47
N PHE A 153 -9.71 9.10 -26.33
CA PHE A 153 -8.85 7.93 -26.61
C PHE A 153 -9.17 7.23 -27.93
N TYR A 154 -10.30 7.56 -28.57
CA TYR A 154 -10.78 6.93 -29.82
C TYR A 154 -11.08 7.93 -30.95
N GLY A 155 -10.63 9.19 -30.80
CA GLY A 155 -10.73 10.23 -31.83
C GLY A 155 -9.41 10.50 -32.54
#